data_4a04bd0a85f92d701ddfa0caf8a22268
#
_entry.id   4a04bd0a85f92d701ddfa0caf8a22268
#
_cell.length_a   1.000
_cell.length_b   1.000
_cell.length_c   1.000
_cell.angle_alpha   90.00
_cell.angle_beta   90.00
_cell.angle_gamma   90.00
#
_symmetry.space_group_name_H-M   'P 1'
#
loop_
_entity.id
_entity.type
_entity.pdbx_description
1 polymer ?
#
loop_
_entity_poly.entity_id
_entity_poly.type
_entity_poly.pdbx_seq_one_letter_code
_entity_poly.pdbx_strand_id
1 'polypeptide(L)'
;DNELREMIRRALADEESREDAFQIFTTSERIDETEYELDEIRTLQMEMKAGGITSPDDPRIAPAIREHLEKWKWIFVGRSGEKDDVLAIMKDRLRKDIATQSIHDKKDAVRIETQQWLARTGIDEEYVDLVKMYVYFRTHRMNLFLQSSYYLTELLAQAAHILHMPFDLVQQMSFQEILDALKTGAMPDMQEL
;
A
#
# COMPACT_ATOMS: atom_id res chain seq x y z
N ASP A 1 9.03 10.20 17.96
CA ASP A 1 8.05 9.51 18.86
C ASP A 1 8.23 9.87 20.35
N ASN A 2 9.47 9.91 20.88
CA ASN A 2 9.70 10.17 22.31
C ASN A 2 9.35 11.61 22.71
N GLU A 3 9.67 12.58 21.86
CA GLU A 3 9.40 13.99 22.14
C GLU A 3 7.90 14.28 22.17
N LEU A 4 7.15 13.81 21.17
CA LEU A 4 5.69 13.93 21.14
C LEU A 4 5.05 13.28 22.37
N ARG A 5 5.46 12.07 22.75
CA ARG A 5 4.96 11.39 23.95
C ARG A 5 5.24 12.18 25.22
N GLU A 6 6.39 12.83 25.33
CA GLU A 6 6.74 13.67 26.48
C GLU A 6 5.90 14.95 26.52
N MET A 7 5.64 15.59 25.37
CA MET A 7 4.76 16.75 25.29
C MET A 7 3.33 16.41 25.73
N ILE A 8 2.80 15.29 25.21
CA ILE A 8 1.47 14.80 25.60
C ILE A 8 1.42 14.47 27.10
N ARG A 9 2.46 13.83 27.65
CA ARG A 9 2.53 13.49 29.09
C ARG A 9 2.50 14.73 29.98
N ARG A 10 3.10 15.84 29.54
CA ARG A 10 3.07 17.12 30.28
C ARG A 10 1.71 17.79 30.21
N ALA A 11 0.98 17.62 29.10
CA ALA A 11 -0.29 18.25 28.87
C ALA A 11 -1.48 17.51 29.49
N LEU A 12 -1.43 16.19 29.59
CA LEU A 12 -2.54 15.34 30.01
C LEU A 12 -2.18 14.51 31.25
N ALA A 13 -3.13 14.42 32.20
CA ALA A 13 -2.92 13.72 33.45
C ALA A 13 -3.15 12.21 33.37
N ASP A 14 -4.17 11.78 32.64
CA ASP A 14 -4.58 10.37 32.55
C ASP A 14 -3.95 9.66 31.34
N GLU A 15 -3.72 8.35 31.50
CA GLU A 15 -2.99 7.55 30.51
C GLU A 15 -3.84 7.23 29.27
N GLU A 16 -5.14 7.05 29.42
CA GLU A 16 -6.06 6.79 28.31
C GLU A 16 -6.09 7.98 27.34
N SER A 17 -6.29 9.19 27.84
CA SER A 17 -6.22 10.42 27.04
C SER A 17 -4.85 10.62 26.37
N ARG A 18 -3.76 10.20 27.01
CA ARG A 18 -2.41 10.27 26.42
C ARG A 18 -2.27 9.36 25.20
N GLU A 19 -2.76 8.12 25.31
CA GLU A 19 -2.66 7.18 24.21
C GLU A 19 -3.60 7.56 23.05
N ASP A 20 -4.82 8.02 23.35
CA ASP A 20 -5.75 8.55 22.34
C ASP A 20 -5.15 9.74 21.59
N ALA A 21 -4.61 10.73 22.31
CA ALA A 21 -3.96 11.89 21.70
C ALA A 21 -2.76 11.46 20.84
N PHE A 22 -1.94 10.52 21.33
CA PHE A 22 -0.80 10.02 20.58
C PHE A 22 -1.23 9.30 19.30
N GLN A 23 -2.25 8.46 19.38
CA GLN A 23 -2.79 7.76 18.22
C GLN A 23 -3.30 8.75 17.16
N ILE A 24 -4.06 9.76 17.56
CA ILE A 24 -4.59 10.77 16.63
C ILE A 24 -3.48 11.62 16.03
N PHE A 25 -2.51 12.07 16.82
CA PHE A 25 -1.38 12.88 16.34
C PHE A 25 -0.40 12.11 15.44
N THR A 26 -0.41 10.78 15.52
CA THR A 26 0.38 9.91 14.63
C THR A 26 -0.43 9.28 13.52
N THR A 27 -1.72 9.59 13.39
CA THR A 27 -2.55 9.14 12.27
C THR A 27 -2.52 10.17 11.15
N SER A 28 -2.07 9.75 9.98
CA SER A 28 -2.03 10.61 8.80
C SER A 28 -3.44 11.00 8.31
N GLU A 29 -3.62 12.26 7.96
CA GLU A 29 -4.81 12.76 7.26
C GLU A 29 -4.73 12.57 5.75
N ARG A 30 -3.55 12.27 5.21
CA ARG A 30 -3.36 11.97 3.80
C ARG A 30 -3.72 10.52 3.53
N ILE A 31 -4.34 10.28 2.40
CA ILE A 31 -4.70 8.95 1.92
C ILE A 31 -3.47 8.38 1.22
N ASP A 32 -3.03 7.19 1.62
CA ASP A 32 -1.98 6.46 0.93
C ASP A 32 -2.54 5.47 -0.12
N GLU A 33 -1.65 4.86 -0.89
CA GLU A 33 -2.02 3.97 -1.99
C GLU A 33 -2.81 2.73 -1.52
N THR A 34 -2.50 2.21 -0.32
CA THR A 34 -3.20 1.05 0.22
C THR A 34 -4.59 1.41 0.72
N GLU A 35 -4.77 2.63 1.21
CA GLU A 35 -6.06 3.17 1.59
C GLU A 35 -6.94 3.45 0.36
N TYR A 36 -6.35 3.97 -0.74
CA TYR A 36 -7.06 4.11 -2.01
C TYR A 36 -7.51 2.76 -2.58
N GLU A 37 -6.66 1.75 -2.51
CA GLU A 37 -7.00 0.39 -2.95
C GLU A 37 -8.20 -0.16 -2.15
N LEU A 38 -8.20 0.02 -0.83
CA LEU A 38 -9.31 -0.40 0.02
C LEU A 38 -10.63 0.35 -0.29
N ASP A 39 -10.57 1.63 -0.62
CA ASP A 39 -11.77 2.41 -0.97
C ASP A 39 -12.32 1.98 -2.35
N GLU A 40 -11.46 1.60 -3.29
CA GLU A 40 -11.90 1.00 -4.56
C GLU A 40 -12.56 -0.37 -4.34
N ILE A 41 -12.02 -1.24 -3.47
CA ILE A 41 -12.69 -2.50 -3.10
C ILE A 41 -14.07 -2.24 -2.52
N ARG A 42 -14.18 -1.25 -1.62
CA ARG A 42 -15.46 -0.85 -1.05
C ARG A 42 -16.44 -0.38 -2.13
N THR A 43 -15.97 0.40 -3.09
CA THR A 43 -16.78 0.85 -4.22
C THR A 43 -17.28 -0.32 -5.05
N LEU A 44 -16.43 -1.28 -5.38
CA LEU A 44 -16.80 -2.51 -6.06
C LEU A 44 -17.85 -3.32 -5.30
N GLN A 45 -17.74 -3.42 -3.98
CA GLN A 45 -18.76 -4.08 -3.15
C GLN A 45 -20.09 -3.35 -3.19
N MET A 46 -20.09 -2.02 -3.17
CA MET A 46 -21.32 -1.22 -3.30
C MET A 46 -21.97 -1.42 -4.68
N GLU A 47 -21.19 -1.44 -5.73
CA GLU A 47 -21.65 -1.73 -7.10
C GLU A 47 -22.23 -3.14 -7.21
N MET A 48 -21.55 -4.16 -6.65
CA MET A 48 -22.09 -5.52 -6.57
C MET A 48 -23.44 -5.52 -5.88
N LYS A 49 -23.55 -4.88 -4.73
CA LYS A 49 -24.79 -4.83 -3.95
C LYS A 49 -25.91 -4.11 -4.71
N ALA A 50 -25.62 -2.97 -5.33
CA ALA A 50 -26.58 -2.21 -6.14
C ALA A 50 -27.03 -3.00 -7.39
N GLY A 51 -26.14 -3.77 -8.00
CA GLY A 51 -26.41 -4.63 -9.15
C GLY A 51 -27.03 -6.01 -8.82
N GLY A 52 -27.32 -6.27 -7.52
CA GLY A 52 -27.82 -7.58 -7.08
C GLY A 52 -26.81 -8.72 -7.29
N ILE A 53 -25.52 -8.41 -7.30
CA ILE A 53 -24.43 -9.39 -7.43
C ILE A 53 -24.05 -9.88 -6.04
N THR A 54 -24.27 -11.16 -5.77
CA THR A 54 -24.03 -11.77 -4.45
C THR A 54 -22.71 -12.51 -4.35
N SER A 55 -22.02 -12.71 -5.47
CA SER A 55 -20.74 -13.44 -5.52
C SER A 55 -19.73 -12.69 -6.39
N PRO A 56 -18.45 -12.60 -5.98
CA PRO A 56 -17.38 -12.07 -6.82
C PRO A 56 -17.04 -13.00 -8.01
N ASP A 57 -17.68 -14.17 -8.10
CA ASP A 57 -17.55 -15.09 -9.24
C ASP A 57 -18.56 -14.78 -10.35
N ASP A 58 -19.47 -13.83 -10.15
CA ASP A 58 -20.43 -13.40 -11.17
C ASP A 58 -19.70 -12.75 -12.36
N PRO A 59 -19.95 -13.20 -13.60
CA PRO A 59 -19.25 -12.68 -14.77
C PRO A 59 -19.46 -11.17 -14.99
N ARG A 60 -20.52 -10.58 -14.44
CA ARG A 60 -20.79 -9.13 -14.56
C ARG A 60 -19.76 -8.26 -13.85
N ILE A 61 -19.14 -8.74 -12.73
CA ILE A 61 -18.12 -7.99 -11.99
C ILE A 61 -16.69 -8.31 -12.44
N ALA A 62 -16.48 -9.36 -13.24
CA ALA A 62 -15.16 -9.80 -13.65
C ALA A 62 -14.32 -8.72 -14.37
N PRO A 63 -14.89 -7.84 -15.24
CA PRO A 63 -14.11 -6.75 -15.82
C PRO A 63 -13.58 -5.75 -14.78
N ALA A 64 -14.41 -5.35 -13.82
CA ALA A 64 -14.01 -4.39 -12.77
C ALA A 64 -12.96 -5.00 -11.82
N ILE A 65 -13.08 -6.28 -11.47
CA ILE A 65 -12.04 -6.99 -10.70
C ILE A 65 -10.72 -7.00 -11.48
N ARG A 66 -10.75 -7.26 -12.78
CA ARG A 66 -9.53 -7.27 -13.61
C ARG A 66 -8.87 -5.90 -13.66
N GLU A 67 -9.63 -4.84 -13.88
CA GLU A 67 -9.13 -3.46 -13.89
C GLU A 67 -8.48 -3.09 -12.55
N HIS A 68 -9.15 -3.42 -11.45
CA HIS A 68 -8.60 -3.22 -10.11
C HIS A 68 -7.28 -3.98 -9.92
N LEU A 69 -7.20 -5.24 -10.32
CA LEU A 69 -5.99 -6.04 -10.22
C LEU A 69 -4.85 -5.49 -11.08
N GLU A 70 -5.10 -5.04 -12.31
CA GLU A 70 -4.08 -4.43 -13.16
C GLU A 70 -3.44 -3.20 -12.49
N LYS A 71 -4.22 -2.43 -11.75
CA LYS A 71 -3.76 -1.23 -11.04
C LYS A 71 -3.01 -1.55 -9.74
N TRP A 72 -3.50 -2.53 -8.96
CA TRP A 72 -3.11 -2.71 -7.57
C TRP A 72 -2.40 -4.04 -7.25
N LYS A 73 -2.20 -4.92 -8.24
CA LYS A 73 -1.60 -6.25 -7.99
C LYS A 73 -0.24 -6.20 -7.28
N TRP A 74 0.52 -5.12 -7.42
CA TRP A 74 1.78 -4.92 -6.71
C TRP A 74 1.64 -4.89 -5.17
N ILE A 75 0.47 -4.47 -4.65
CA ILE A 75 0.18 -4.50 -3.22
C ILE A 75 0.12 -5.95 -2.69
N PHE A 76 -0.41 -6.85 -3.49
CA PHE A 76 -0.60 -8.25 -3.12
C PHE A 76 0.70 -9.06 -3.26
N VAL A 77 1.36 -8.92 -4.38
CA VAL A 77 2.60 -9.67 -4.69
C VAL A 77 3.77 -9.20 -3.85
N GLY A 78 3.90 -7.89 -3.59
CA GLY A 78 5.02 -7.33 -2.83
C GLY A 78 5.07 -7.72 -1.35
N ARG A 79 3.97 -8.26 -0.78
CA ARG A 79 3.90 -8.68 0.62
C ARG A 79 4.17 -10.16 0.86
N SER A 80 3.84 -11.02 -0.08
CA SER A 80 3.96 -12.47 0.10
C SER A 80 5.25 -13.05 -0.48
N GLY A 81 5.89 -12.38 -1.43
CA GLY A 81 7.06 -12.92 -2.16
C GLY A 81 6.74 -14.16 -2.99
N GLU A 82 5.55 -14.72 -2.84
CA GLU A 82 5.04 -15.85 -3.59
C GLU A 82 3.97 -15.37 -4.57
N LYS A 83 3.86 -16.05 -5.71
CA LYS A 83 2.76 -15.84 -6.67
C LYS A 83 1.48 -16.48 -6.13
N ASP A 84 1.00 -16.02 -4.97
CA ASP A 84 -0.32 -16.39 -4.50
C ASP A 84 -1.35 -16.03 -5.58
N ASP A 85 -2.43 -16.76 -5.62
CA ASP A 85 -3.53 -16.45 -6.53
C ASP A 85 -4.15 -15.10 -6.13
N VAL A 86 -3.57 -14.03 -6.66
CA VAL A 86 -3.97 -12.64 -6.40
C VAL A 86 -5.47 -12.44 -6.65
N LEU A 87 -6.03 -13.18 -7.61
CA LEU A 87 -7.46 -13.19 -7.90
C LEU A 87 -8.26 -13.82 -6.74
N ALA A 88 -7.76 -14.90 -6.15
CA ALA A 88 -8.41 -15.51 -4.99
C ALA A 88 -8.40 -14.58 -3.77
N ILE A 89 -7.27 -13.90 -3.52
CA ILE A 89 -7.16 -12.89 -2.45
C ILE A 89 -8.15 -11.74 -2.67
N MET A 90 -8.23 -11.23 -3.88
CA MET A 90 -9.17 -10.15 -4.22
C MET A 90 -10.62 -10.59 -4.03
N LYS A 91 -10.99 -11.78 -4.50
CA LYS A 91 -12.33 -12.34 -4.30
C LYS A 91 -12.67 -12.56 -2.83
N ASP A 92 -11.70 -13.01 -2.01
CA ASP A 92 -11.87 -13.15 -0.57
C ASP A 92 -12.13 -11.79 0.11
N ARG A 93 -11.42 -10.74 -0.30
CA ARG A 93 -11.67 -9.38 0.19
C ARG A 93 -13.06 -8.87 -0.19
N LEU A 94 -13.52 -9.14 -1.41
CA LEU A 94 -14.87 -8.75 -1.84
C LEU A 94 -15.99 -9.49 -1.08
N ARG A 95 -15.70 -10.67 -0.47
CA ARG A 95 -16.65 -11.42 0.37
C ARG A 95 -16.70 -10.91 1.81
N LYS A 96 -15.65 -10.24 2.28
CA LYS A 96 -15.61 -9.72 3.65
C LYS A 96 -16.39 -8.43 3.76
N ASP A 97 -17.09 -8.24 4.87
CA ASP A 97 -17.71 -6.95 5.18
C ASP A 97 -16.61 -5.91 5.39
N ILE A 98 -16.55 -4.93 4.51
CA ILE A 98 -15.67 -3.77 4.68
C ILE A 98 -16.45 -2.68 5.43
N ALA A 99 -15.71 -1.93 6.26
CA ALA A 99 -16.27 -0.83 7.03
C ALA A 99 -17.14 0.09 6.16
N THR A 100 -18.34 0.41 6.63
CA THR A 100 -19.33 1.21 5.90
C THR A 100 -18.90 2.65 5.66
N GLN A 101 -17.92 3.13 6.42
CA GLN A 101 -17.42 4.50 6.36
C GLN A 101 -16.36 4.66 5.26
N SER A 102 -16.48 5.70 4.43
CA SER A 102 -15.51 6.01 3.39
C SER A 102 -14.16 6.41 3.99
N ILE A 103 -13.09 6.27 3.21
CA ILE A 103 -11.77 6.72 3.65
C ILE A 103 -11.75 8.24 3.89
N HIS A 104 -12.47 9.00 3.08
CA HIS A 104 -12.60 10.45 3.22
C HIS A 104 -13.27 10.83 4.54
N ASP A 105 -14.39 10.16 4.90
CA ASP A 105 -15.07 10.42 6.18
C ASP A 105 -14.16 10.09 7.37
N LYS A 106 -13.37 9.02 7.28
CA LYS A 106 -12.37 8.68 8.31
C LYS A 106 -11.29 9.76 8.45
N LYS A 107 -10.76 10.27 7.33
CA LYS A 107 -9.74 11.33 7.36
C LYS A 107 -10.30 12.66 7.88
N ASP A 108 -11.54 12.99 7.54
CA ASP A 108 -12.22 14.15 8.09
C ASP A 108 -12.46 14.01 9.60
N ALA A 109 -12.84 12.83 10.09
CA ALA A 109 -12.94 12.55 11.52
C ALA A 109 -11.59 12.73 12.23
N VAL A 110 -10.51 12.18 11.70
CA VAL A 110 -9.15 12.34 12.25
C VAL A 110 -8.77 13.83 12.32
N ARG A 111 -9.08 14.61 11.29
CA ARG A 111 -8.81 16.06 11.28
C ARG A 111 -9.58 16.79 12.39
N ILE A 112 -10.86 16.48 12.55
CA ILE A 112 -11.71 17.08 13.62
C ILE A 112 -11.15 16.71 15.00
N GLU A 113 -10.85 15.45 15.23
CA GLU A 113 -10.28 14.97 16.51
C GLU A 113 -8.91 15.58 16.77
N THR A 114 -8.06 15.75 15.75
CA THR A 114 -6.78 16.45 15.86
C THR A 114 -6.97 17.84 16.42
N GLN A 115 -7.88 18.63 15.87
CA GLN A 115 -8.16 20.00 16.35
C GLN A 115 -8.64 20.01 17.81
N GLN A 116 -9.47 19.04 18.20
CA GLN A 116 -9.92 18.90 19.58
C GLN A 116 -8.76 18.60 20.54
N TRP A 117 -7.85 17.69 20.14
CA TRP A 117 -6.69 17.35 20.96
C TRP A 117 -5.66 18.51 21.01
N LEU A 118 -5.44 19.24 19.92
CA LEU A 118 -4.60 20.44 19.91
C LEU A 118 -5.12 21.48 20.90
N ALA A 119 -6.43 21.74 20.90
CA ALA A 119 -7.06 22.67 21.83
C ALA A 119 -6.92 22.23 23.31
N ARG A 120 -6.94 20.91 23.59
CA ARG A 120 -6.80 20.35 24.95
C ARG A 120 -5.35 20.33 25.44
N THR A 121 -4.40 20.06 24.55
CA THR A 121 -2.99 19.85 24.92
C THR A 121 -2.17 21.13 24.81
N GLY A 122 -2.56 22.08 23.96
CA GLY A 122 -1.76 23.27 23.64
C GLY A 122 -0.47 22.94 22.89
N ILE A 123 -0.35 21.73 22.32
CA ILE A 123 0.78 21.35 21.48
C ILE A 123 0.70 22.11 20.16
N ASP A 124 1.86 22.50 19.63
CA ASP A 124 1.95 23.25 18.38
C ASP A 124 1.41 22.42 17.20
N GLU A 125 0.48 23.01 16.44
CA GLU A 125 -0.13 22.39 15.25
C GLU A 125 0.92 22.08 14.19
N GLU A 126 1.87 22.98 13.93
CA GLU A 126 2.93 22.76 12.93
C GLU A 126 3.79 21.54 13.28
N TYR A 127 4.02 21.31 14.58
CA TYR A 127 4.74 20.12 15.03
C TYR A 127 3.95 18.84 14.78
N VAL A 128 2.66 18.82 15.08
CA VAL A 128 1.78 17.67 14.84
C VAL A 128 1.66 17.38 13.34
N ASP A 129 1.54 18.42 12.52
CA ASP A 129 1.51 18.29 11.06
C ASP A 129 2.81 17.67 10.52
N LEU A 130 3.95 18.09 11.07
CA LEU A 130 5.25 17.49 10.71
C LEU A 130 5.30 16.00 11.07
N VAL A 131 4.81 15.62 12.26
CA VAL A 131 4.73 14.20 12.68
C VAL A 131 3.84 13.39 11.74
N LYS A 132 2.64 13.90 11.43
CA LYS A 132 1.70 13.25 10.49
C LYS A 132 2.29 13.10 9.09
N MET A 133 2.97 14.14 8.61
CA MET A 133 3.65 14.11 7.33
C MET A 133 4.77 13.06 7.32
N TYR A 134 5.55 12.94 8.40
CA TYR A 134 6.59 11.91 8.52
C TYR A 134 6.00 10.49 8.49
N VAL A 135 4.90 10.25 9.20
CA VAL A 135 4.19 8.97 9.20
C VAL A 135 3.70 8.63 7.79
N TYR A 136 3.08 9.60 7.10
CA TYR A 136 2.67 9.44 5.71
C TYR A 136 3.83 9.06 4.81
N PHE A 137 4.92 9.84 4.82
CA PHE A 137 6.07 9.57 3.95
C PHE A 137 6.74 8.24 4.22
N ARG A 138 6.74 7.77 5.47
CA ARG A 138 7.25 6.44 5.79
C ARG A 138 6.45 5.35 5.08
N THR A 139 5.12 5.42 5.11
CA THR A 139 4.24 4.46 4.44
C THR A 139 4.33 4.61 2.92
N HIS A 140 4.23 5.83 2.41
CA HIS A 140 4.33 6.12 0.98
C HIS A 140 5.65 5.61 0.38
N ARG A 141 6.79 5.84 1.06
CA ARG A 141 8.08 5.29 0.62
C ARG A 141 8.08 3.77 0.54
N MET A 142 7.46 3.09 1.50
CA MET A 142 7.34 1.63 1.46
C MET A 142 6.49 1.17 0.28
N ASN A 143 5.39 1.86 0.00
CA ASN A 143 4.53 1.57 -1.14
C ASN A 143 5.27 1.77 -2.47
N LEU A 144 6.02 2.87 -2.62
CA LEU A 144 6.86 3.11 -3.80
C LEU A 144 7.94 2.03 -3.98
N PHE A 145 8.56 1.60 -2.88
CA PHE A 145 9.54 0.52 -2.93
C PHE A 145 8.91 -0.81 -3.38
N LEU A 146 7.76 -1.19 -2.82
CA LEU A 146 7.03 -2.41 -3.21
C LEU A 146 6.60 -2.36 -4.68
N GLN A 147 6.06 -1.22 -5.12
CA GLN A 147 5.66 -0.99 -6.50
C GLN A 147 6.85 -1.10 -7.46
N SER A 148 7.95 -0.44 -7.12
CA SER A 148 9.18 -0.49 -7.94
C SER A 148 9.76 -1.90 -8.01
N SER A 149 9.77 -2.63 -6.89
CA SER A 149 10.24 -4.02 -6.83
C SER A 149 9.36 -4.94 -7.67
N TYR A 150 8.05 -4.74 -7.63
CA TYR A 150 7.10 -5.48 -8.46
C TYR A 150 7.39 -5.28 -9.95
N TYR A 151 7.48 -4.03 -10.43
CA TYR A 151 7.73 -3.75 -11.85
C TYR A 151 9.12 -4.20 -12.30
N LEU A 152 10.14 -4.07 -11.43
CA LEU A 152 11.48 -4.60 -11.71
C LEU A 152 11.43 -6.12 -11.90
N THR A 153 10.73 -6.84 -11.04
CA THR A 153 10.57 -8.30 -11.15
C THR A 153 9.88 -8.69 -12.45
N GLU A 154 8.84 -7.99 -12.86
CA GLU A 154 8.16 -8.20 -14.14
C GLU A 154 9.10 -7.95 -15.34
N LEU A 155 9.91 -6.89 -15.30
CA LEU A 155 10.90 -6.58 -16.35
C LEU A 155 11.99 -7.65 -16.41
N LEU A 156 12.50 -8.11 -15.28
CA LEU A 156 13.49 -9.20 -15.22
C LEU A 156 12.91 -10.52 -15.75
N ALA A 157 11.65 -10.81 -15.45
CA ALA A 157 10.97 -12.00 -15.98
C ALA A 157 10.83 -11.93 -17.51
N GLN A 158 10.52 -10.76 -18.07
CA GLN A 158 10.49 -10.55 -19.52
C GLN A 158 11.88 -10.69 -20.14
N ALA A 159 12.93 -10.14 -19.50
CA ALA A 159 14.30 -10.31 -19.95
C ALA A 159 14.71 -11.79 -19.96
N ALA A 160 14.39 -12.52 -18.89
CA ALA A 160 14.64 -13.95 -18.79
C ALA A 160 13.97 -14.74 -19.93
N HIS A 161 12.72 -14.41 -20.24
CA HIS A 161 12.00 -15.02 -21.35
C HIS A 161 12.65 -14.71 -22.71
N ILE A 162 13.03 -13.46 -22.98
CA ILE A 162 13.66 -13.03 -24.24
C ILE A 162 15.04 -13.68 -24.40
N LEU A 163 15.81 -13.76 -23.31
CA LEU A 163 17.15 -14.35 -23.29
C LEU A 163 17.13 -15.88 -23.23
N HIS A 164 15.97 -16.50 -23.06
CA HIS A 164 15.82 -17.94 -22.83
C HIS A 164 16.63 -18.44 -21.61
N MET A 165 16.72 -17.62 -20.56
CA MET A 165 17.44 -17.90 -19.33
C MET A 165 16.49 -18.19 -18.16
N PRO A 166 16.90 -19.00 -17.17
CA PRO A 166 16.22 -19.09 -15.89
C PRO A 166 16.15 -17.72 -15.19
N PHE A 167 15.01 -17.42 -14.58
CA PHE A 167 14.78 -16.11 -13.93
C PHE A 167 15.78 -15.81 -12.81
N ASP A 168 16.10 -16.80 -11.99
CA ASP A 168 17.08 -16.71 -10.90
C ASP A 168 18.49 -16.35 -11.36
N LEU A 169 18.90 -16.79 -12.55
CA LEU A 169 20.16 -16.37 -13.14
C LEU A 169 20.12 -14.91 -13.60
N VAL A 170 19.03 -14.47 -14.24
CA VAL A 170 18.89 -13.08 -14.66
C VAL A 170 18.85 -12.14 -13.45
N GLN A 171 18.31 -12.57 -12.31
CA GLN A 171 18.34 -11.78 -11.07
C GLN A 171 19.77 -11.56 -10.51
N GLN A 172 20.73 -12.42 -10.84
CA GLN A 172 22.11 -12.29 -10.40
C GLN A 172 22.96 -11.41 -11.33
N MET A 173 22.47 -11.16 -12.56
CA MET A 173 23.15 -10.30 -13.52
C MET A 173 23.05 -8.82 -13.13
N SER A 174 24.11 -8.07 -13.41
CA SER A 174 24.02 -6.61 -13.35
C SER A 174 23.11 -6.07 -14.46
N PHE A 175 22.57 -4.85 -14.24
CA PHE A 175 21.74 -4.20 -15.25
C PHE A 175 22.45 -4.04 -16.60
N GLN A 176 23.78 -3.77 -16.59
CA GLN A 176 24.57 -3.65 -17.81
C GLN A 176 24.68 -4.95 -18.57
N GLU A 177 24.92 -6.07 -17.87
CA GLU A 177 24.97 -7.42 -18.47
C GLU A 177 23.64 -7.80 -19.13
N ILE A 178 22.53 -7.52 -18.47
CA ILE A 178 21.19 -7.74 -19.05
C ILE A 178 21.00 -6.92 -20.31
N LEU A 179 21.36 -5.63 -20.30
CA LEU A 179 21.24 -4.75 -21.47
C LEU A 179 22.12 -5.23 -22.63
N ASP A 180 23.35 -5.63 -22.34
CA ASP A 180 24.29 -6.09 -23.37
C ASP A 180 23.84 -7.43 -23.96
N ALA A 181 23.38 -8.37 -23.13
CA ALA A 181 22.79 -9.62 -23.57
C ALA A 181 21.54 -9.40 -24.45
N LEU A 182 20.64 -8.50 -24.06
CA LEU A 182 19.45 -8.15 -24.87
C LEU A 182 19.81 -7.50 -26.21
N LYS A 183 20.90 -6.70 -26.29
CA LYS A 183 21.33 -6.02 -27.52
C LYS A 183 22.09 -6.93 -28.46
N THR A 184 22.93 -7.78 -27.92
CA THR A 184 23.90 -8.56 -28.72
C THR A 184 23.49 -10.01 -28.91
N GLY A 185 22.61 -10.52 -28.07
CA GLY A 185 22.30 -11.96 -27.95
C GLY A 185 23.45 -12.78 -27.34
N ALA A 186 24.54 -12.12 -26.91
CA ALA A 186 25.67 -12.80 -26.29
C ALA A 186 25.39 -13.02 -24.80
N MET A 187 25.51 -14.27 -24.34
CA MET A 187 25.37 -14.60 -22.92
C MET A 187 26.63 -14.18 -22.15
N PRO A 188 26.49 -13.62 -20.94
CA PRO A 188 27.67 -13.43 -20.07
C PRO A 188 28.31 -14.75 -19.69
N ASP A 189 29.60 -14.72 -19.37
CA ASP A 189 30.31 -15.92 -18.92
C ASP A 189 29.75 -16.36 -17.56
N MET A 190 29.03 -17.49 -17.56
CA MET A 190 28.35 -18.03 -16.37
C MET A 190 29.35 -18.54 -15.29
N GLN A 191 30.65 -18.46 -15.53
CA GLN A 191 31.68 -18.82 -14.54
C GLN A 191 32.09 -17.61 -13.66
N GLU A 192 31.69 -16.40 -14.05
CA GLU A 192 31.97 -15.16 -13.29
C GLU A 192 30.77 -14.67 -12.47
N LEU A 193 29.59 -15.31 -12.58
CA LEU A 193 28.39 -15.08 -11.78
C LEU A 193 28.32 -15.99 -10.56
#